data_48c8a0c27bb84a7bc8b49a390e3724ca
#
_entry.id   48c8a0c27bb84a7bc8b49a390e3724ca
#
_cell.length_a   1.000
_cell.length_b   1.000
_cell.length_c   1.000
_cell.angle_alpha   90.00
_cell.angle_beta   90.00
_cell.angle_gamma   90.00
#
_symmetry.space_group_name_H-M   'P 1'
#
loop_
_entity.id
_entity.type
_entity.pdbx_description
1 polymer ?
#
loop_
_entity_poly.entity_id
_entity_poly.type
_entity_poly.pdbx_seq_one_letter_code
_entity_poly.pdbx_strand_id
1 'polypeptide(L)'
;MKAVQFKTNSERPVKVDSMTVFNTQEVDTKKQPMFFGAPLGVQRYDSFKYSSFENLTKSQLGYFWRPEEVSLQKDRGDYQSLRPEQKHIFTSNLKYQTMLDSVQGRAPGMAFSPYCSLPELEACMNVWQFMEMIHSRSYTYIMKNVYSDPSEVFDTILKDDRILERAANVTGSYDDFVNSAHQYDTSNWWRETWK
;
A
#
# COMPACT_ATOMS: atom_id res chain seq x y z
N MET A 1 20.13 18.19 -3.27
CA MET A 1 18.75 17.88 -3.67
C MET A 1 18.14 19.14 -4.29
N LYS A 2 17.63 19.07 -5.51
CA LYS A 2 16.91 20.21 -6.10
C LYS A 2 15.46 20.16 -5.60
N ALA A 3 14.96 21.30 -5.11
CA ALA A 3 13.58 21.41 -4.64
C ALA A 3 12.60 21.17 -5.80
N VAL A 4 11.59 20.35 -5.58
CA VAL A 4 10.48 20.15 -6.52
C VAL A 4 9.48 21.28 -6.34
N GLN A 5 9.21 22.02 -7.40
CA GLN A 5 8.19 23.09 -7.37
C GLN A 5 6.87 22.54 -7.91
N PHE A 6 5.86 22.55 -7.06
CA PHE A 6 4.49 22.20 -7.46
C PHE A 6 3.71 23.48 -7.80
N LYS A 7 3.10 23.52 -8.97
CA LYS A 7 2.15 24.58 -9.31
C LYS A 7 0.76 24.14 -8.84
N THR A 8 0.20 24.84 -7.87
CA THR A 8 -1.24 24.73 -7.57
C THR A 8 -2.02 25.60 -8.56
N ASN A 9 -3.32 25.31 -8.75
CA ASN A 9 -4.23 26.13 -9.55
C ASN A 9 -4.41 27.59 -9.02
N SER A 10 -3.81 27.94 -7.90
CA SER A 10 -3.58 29.30 -7.47
C SER A 10 -2.18 29.70 -7.93
N GLU A 11 -2.03 30.78 -8.62
CA GLU A 11 -0.86 31.31 -9.33
C GLU A 11 0.47 31.43 -8.53
N ARG A 12 0.66 30.68 -7.46
CA ARG A 12 1.90 30.64 -6.67
C ARG A 12 2.54 29.26 -6.71
N PRO A 13 3.79 29.17 -7.16
CA PRO A 13 4.54 27.92 -7.00
C PRO A 13 4.69 27.63 -5.50
N VAL A 14 4.18 26.50 -5.03
CA VAL A 14 4.48 26.01 -3.69
C VAL A 14 5.91 25.49 -3.71
N LYS A 15 6.81 26.24 -3.08
CA LYS A 15 8.19 25.82 -2.91
C LYS A 15 8.21 24.77 -1.80
N VAL A 16 8.37 23.50 -2.15
CA VAL A 16 8.60 22.45 -1.15
C VAL A 16 10.07 22.51 -0.78
N ASP A 17 10.43 23.49 0.05
CA ASP A 17 11.81 23.65 0.53
C ASP A 17 12.18 22.61 1.60
N SER A 18 11.20 21.97 2.23
CA SER A 18 11.38 20.82 3.14
C SER A 18 10.07 20.07 3.31
N MET A 19 10.10 18.74 3.34
CA MET A 19 8.96 17.97 3.81
C MET A 19 8.81 18.24 5.32
N THR A 20 7.62 18.70 5.72
CA THR A 20 7.29 18.90 7.14
C THR A 20 6.00 18.17 7.46
N VAL A 21 5.96 17.56 8.65
CA VAL A 21 4.72 16.98 9.21
C VAL A 21 3.87 18.04 9.93
N PHE A 22 4.39 19.27 10.05
CA PHE A 22 3.73 20.37 10.73
C PHE A 22 3.41 21.50 9.74
N ASN A 23 2.31 21.32 9.01
CA ASN A 23 1.78 22.35 8.12
C ASN A 23 0.68 23.14 8.81
N THR A 24 0.89 24.46 8.97
CA THR A 24 -0.04 25.40 9.60
C THR A 24 -0.85 26.24 8.60
N GLN A 25 -0.71 25.96 7.32
CA GLN A 25 -1.46 26.67 6.28
C GLN A 25 -2.92 26.23 6.28
N GLU A 26 -3.83 27.17 6.17
CA GLU A 26 -5.24 26.87 5.91
C GLU A 26 -5.41 26.46 4.45
N VAL A 27 -5.90 25.24 4.22
CA VAL A 27 -6.13 24.69 2.90
C VAL A 27 -7.59 24.27 2.78
N ASP A 28 -8.28 24.81 1.77
CA ASP A 28 -9.60 24.33 1.38
C ASP A 28 -9.44 23.01 0.60
N THR A 29 -9.53 21.88 1.30
CA THR A 29 -9.32 20.55 0.72
C THR A 29 -10.32 20.23 -0.38
N LYS A 30 -11.53 20.80 -0.37
CA LYS A 30 -12.52 20.60 -1.45
C LYS A 30 -12.08 21.15 -2.80
N LYS A 31 -11.15 22.10 -2.79
CA LYS A 31 -10.56 22.68 -4.02
C LYS A 31 -9.28 21.99 -4.47
N GLN A 32 -8.71 21.12 -3.63
CA GLN A 32 -7.47 20.45 -3.97
C GLN A 32 -7.71 19.26 -4.93
N PRO A 33 -6.74 18.90 -5.79
CA PRO A 33 -6.72 17.62 -6.48
C PRO A 33 -6.48 16.49 -5.47
N MET A 34 -6.66 15.24 -5.89
CA MET A 34 -6.35 14.07 -5.03
C MET A 34 -4.87 14.01 -4.65
N PHE A 35 -4.01 14.33 -5.64
CA PHE A 35 -2.56 14.31 -5.50
C PHE A 35 -1.96 15.60 -6.07
N PHE A 36 -0.75 15.92 -5.60
CA PHE A 36 0.02 17.08 -6.08
C PHE A 36 -0.66 18.45 -5.87
N GLY A 37 -1.56 18.56 -4.92
CA GLY A 37 -2.10 19.84 -4.45
C GLY A 37 -1.29 20.40 -3.29
N ALA A 38 -1.92 21.22 -2.48
CA ALA A 38 -1.31 21.76 -1.26
C ALA A 38 -1.00 20.61 -0.28
N PRO A 39 0.13 20.67 0.46
CA PRO A 39 0.44 19.71 1.50
C PRO A 39 -0.67 19.63 2.54
N LEU A 40 -0.88 18.42 3.07
CA LEU A 40 -1.85 18.19 4.14
C LEU A 40 -1.46 18.96 5.41
N GLY A 41 -2.46 19.53 6.07
CA GLY A 41 -2.34 20.19 7.36
C GLY A 41 -3.16 19.46 8.42
N VAL A 42 -4.14 20.16 9.02
CA VAL A 42 -5.06 19.55 9.99
C VAL A 42 -5.94 18.50 9.28
N GLN A 43 -5.92 17.27 9.79
CA GLN A 43 -6.79 16.20 9.32
C GLN A 43 -8.23 16.47 9.75
N ARG A 44 -9.09 16.83 8.80
CA ARG A 44 -10.51 17.13 9.03
C ARG A 44 -11.39 16.08 8.38
N TYR A 45 -12.13 15.34 9.20
CA TYR A 45 -13.06 14.31 8.77
C TYR A 45 -14.53 14.73 8.92
N ASP A 46 -14.76 16.02 9.02
CA ASP A 46 -16.10 16.65 9.02
C ASP A 46 -16.50 17.18 7.65
N SER A 47 -15.56 17.22 6.69
CA SER A 47 -15.78 17.82 5.38
C SER A 47 -14.93 17.13 4.30
N PHE A 48 -15.59 16.44 3.39
CA PHE A 48 -14.93 15.63 2.35
C PHE A 48 -15.17 16.21 0.96
N LYS A 49 -14.17 16.08 0.08
CA LYS A 49 -14.34 16.24 -1.35
C LYS A 49 -14.94 14.99 -1.97
N TYR A 50 -14.44 13.81 -1.56
CA TYR A 50 -14.90 12.51 -2.02
C TYR A 50 -15.29 11.62 -0.84
N SER A 51 -16.57 11.64 -0.48
CA SER A 51 -17.13 10.80 0.60
C SER A 51 -16.93 9.29 0.36
N SER A 52 -16.67 8.88 -0.89
CA SER A 52 -16.36 7.48 -1.25
C SER A 52 -15.12 6.96 -0.52
N PHE A 53 -14.07 7.77 -0.36
CA PHE A 53 -12.87 7.35 0.38
C PHE A 53 -13.14 7.18 1.88
N GLU A 54 -13.92 8.09 2.47
CA GLU A 54 -14.36 7.94 3.86
C GLU A 54 -15.21 6.69 4.07
N ASN A 55 -16.15 6.43 3.16
CA ASN A 55 -16.98 5.22 3.22
C ASN A 55 -16.14 3.94 3.05
N LEU A 56 -15.15 3.95 2.16
CA LEU A 56 -14.23 2.84 1.98
C LEU A 56 -13.38 2.61 3.22
N THR A 57 -12.86 3.68 3.84
CA THR A 57 -12.12 3.63 5.09
C THR A 57 -12.94 2.97 6.19
N LYS A 58 -14.20 3.42 6.38
CA LYS A 58 -15.11 2.83 7.38
C LYS A 58 -15.41 1.36 7.10
N SER A 59 -15.63 1.00 5.83
CA SER A 59 -15.86 -0.38 5.42
C SER A 59 -14.65 -1.26 5.73
N GLN A 60 -13.45 -0.83 5.39
CA GLN A 60 -12.22 -1.58 5.68
C GLN A 60 -12.01 -1.76 7.20
N LEU A 61 -12.21 -0.70 7.99
CA LEU A 61 -12.13 -0.81 9.45
C LEU A 61 -13.17 -1.78 10.04
N GLY A 62 -14.34 -1.89 9.41
CA GLY A 62 -15.38 -2.86 9.78
C GLY A 62 -14.99 -4.32 9.48
N TYR A 63 -14.02 -4.57 8.61
CA TYR A 63 -13.49 -5.89 8.29
C TYR A 63 -12.23 -6.26 9.09
N PHE A 64 -11.86 -5.49 10.11
CA PHE A 64 -10.72 -5.80 10.95
C PHE A 64 -10.84 -7.17 11.61
N TRP A 65 -9.76 -7.94 11.58
CA TRP A 65 -9.63 -9.21 12.29
C TRP A 65 -8.19 -9.38 12.81
N ARG A 66 -8.03 -10.31 13.74
CA ARG A 66 -6.72 -10.80 14.16
C ARG A 66 -6.52 -12.24 13.65
N PRO A 67 -5.35 -12.58 13.16
CA PRO A 67 -5.09 -13.94 12.66
C PRO A 67 -5.43 -15.03 13.68
N GLU A 68 -5.20 -14.73 14.96
CA GLU A 68 -5.43 -15.65 16.08
C GLU A 68 -6.91 -15.95 16.36
N GLU A 69 -7.84 -15.23 15.76
CA GLU A 69 -9.29 -15.50 15.85
C GLU A 69 -9.70 -16.73 15.03
N VAL A 70 -8.84 -17.18 14.12
CA VAL A 70 -9.06 -18.37 13.31
C VAL A 70 -8.28 -19.53 13.89
N SER A 71 -9.00 -20.60 14.31
CA SER A 71 -8.34 -21.82 14.82
C SER A 71 -7.73 -22.63 13.68
N LEU A 72 -6.42 -22.85 13.74
CA LEU A 72 -5.67 -23.68 12.80
C LEU A 72 -5.16 -25.00 13.42
N GLN A 73 -5.81 -25.47 14.48
CA GLN A 73 -5.37 -26.65 15.24
C GLN A 73 -5.32 -27.93 14.42
N LYS A 74 -6.19 -28.08 13.41
CA LYS A 74 -6.27 -29.25 12.55
C LYS A 74 -5.44 -29.11 11.27
N ASP A 75 -5.11 -27.89 10.88
CA ASP A 75 -4.58 -27.57 9.56
C ASP A 75 -3.24 -28.25 9.26
N ARG A 76 -2.40 -28.49 10.28
CA ARG A 76 -1.15 -29.23 10.11
C ARG A 76 -1.43 -30.67 9.68
N GLY A 77 -2.36 -31.34 10.35
CA GLY A 77 -2.75 -32.72 10.01
C GLY A 77 -3.40 -32.80 8.64
N ASP A 78 -4.28 -31.85 8.35
CA ASP A 78 -4.96 -31.74 7.06
C ASP A 78 -3.95 -31.50 5.93
N TYR A 79 -3.01 -30.57 6.11
CA TYR A 79 -1.94 -30.30 5.15
C TYR A 79 -1.05 -31.53 4.92
N GLN A 80 -0.70 -32.28 5.98
CA GLN A 80 0.10 -33.49 5.85
C GLN A 80 -0.59 -34.55 4.99
N SER A 81 -1.92 -34.62 5.06
CA SER A 81 -2.74 -35.57 4.28
C SER A 81 -2.93 -35.18 2.81
N LEU A 82 -2.60 -33.94 2.42
CA LEU A 82 -2.73 -33.47 1.05
C LEU A 82 -1.77 -34.22 0.10
N ARG A 83 -2.22 -34.42 -1.15
CA ARG A 83 -1.37 -34.92 -2.24
C ARG A 83 -0.26 -33.89 -2.57
N PRO A 84 0.87 -34.34 -3.13
CA PRO A 84 2.00 -33.48 -3.45
C PRO A 84 1.63 -32.24 -4.28
N GLU A 85 0.73 -32.40 -5.27
CA GLU A 85 0.27 -31.30 -6.13
C GLU A 85 -0.52 -30.24 -5.34
N GLN A 86 -1.35 -30.69 -4.41
CA GLN A 86 -2.13 -29.81 -3.54
C GLN A 86 -1.23 -29.03 -2.58
N LYS A 87 -0.23 -29.72 -1.99
CA LYS A 87 0.80 -29.07 -1.16
C LYS A 87 1.58 -28.03 -1.96
N HIS A 88 1.94 -28.36 -3.20
CA HIS A 88 2.65 -27.42 -4.08
C HIS A 88 1.82 -26.16 -4.35
N ILE A 89 0.54 -26.31 -4.71
CA ILE A 89 -0.36 -25.19 -4.97
C ILE A 89 -0.51 -24.33 -3.73
N PHE A 90 -0.79 -24.93 -2.58
CA PHE A 90 -0.97 -24.22 -1.31
C PHE A 90 0.28 -23.42 -0.93
N THR A 91 1.45 -24.08 -0.94
CA THR A 91 2.72 -23.45 -0.57
C THR A 91 3.11 -22.34 -1.55
N SER A 92 2.97 -22.59 -2.85
CA SER A 92 3.29 -21.58 -3.88
C SER A 92 2.38 -20.35 -3.77
N ASN A 93 1.10 -20.55 -3.46
CA ASN A 93 0.16 -19.45 -3.24
C ASN A 93 0.53 -18.62 -2.01
N LEU A 94 0.86 -19.26 -0.88
CA LEU A 94 1.33 -18.56 0.32
C LEU A 94 2.60 -17.74 0.05
N LYS A 95 3.58 -18.30 -0.65
CA LYS A 95 4.80 -17.58 -1.03
C LYS A 95 4.47 -16.35 -1.88
N TYR A 96 3.62 -16.53 -2.88
CA TYR A 96 3.23 -15.45 -3.78
C TYR A 96 2.51 -14.32 -3.05
N GLN A 97 1.51 -14.65 -2.23
CA GLN A 97 0.76 -13.66 -1.45
C GLN A 97 1.67 -12.94 -0.45
N THR A 98 2.53 -13.68 0.26
CA THR A 98 3.49 -13.07 1.21
C THR A 98 4.40 -12.05 0.51
N MET A 99 4.87 -12.36 -0.70
CA MET A 99 5.70 -11.43 -1.48
C MET A 99 4.91 -10.20 -1.91
N LEU A 100 3.71 -10.38 -2.48
CA LEU A 100 2.90 -9.28 -2.97
C LEU A 100 2.45 -8.33 -1.85
N ASP A 101 1.95 -8.87 -0.73
CA ASP A 101 1.45 -8.04 0.37
C ASP A 101 2.61 -7.33 1.11
N SER A 102 3.83 -7.87 1.01
CA SER A 102 5.03 -7.15 1.45
C SER A 102 5.31 -5.90 0.60
N VAL A 103 4.99 -5.95 -0.69
CA VAL A 103 5.05 -4.78 -1.59
C VAL A 103 3.88 -3.84 -1.33
N GLN A 104 2.65 -4.36 -1.36
CA GLN A 104 1.43 -3.58 -1.20
C GLN A 104 1.34 -2.90 0.17
N GLY A 105 1.89 -3.51 1.22
CA GLY A 105 1.96 -2.89 2.54
C GLY A 105 2.91 -1.68 2.63
N ARG A 106 3.79 -1.48 1.64
CA ARG A 106 4.73 -0.34 1.59
C ARG A 106 4.40 0.66 0.49
N ALA A 107 3.95 0.16 -0.67
CA ALA A 107 3.81 0.96 -1.88
C ALA A 107 2.90 2.18 -1.71
N PRO A 108 1.71 2.11 -1.10
CA PRO A 108 0.87 3.31 -0.92
C PRO A 108 1.55 4.41 -0.12
N GLY A 109 2.26 4.06 0.97
CA GLY A 109 2.99 5.01 1.79
C GLY A 109 4.20 5.63 1.11
N MET A 110 4.90 4.85 0.30
CA MET A 110 6.09 5.33 -0.41
C MET A 110 5.73 6.12 -1.68
N ALA A 111 4.77 5.61 -2.46
CA ALA A 111 4.46 6.15 -3.76
C ALA A 111 3.41 7.27 -3.72
N PHE A 112 2.35 7.13 -2.93
CA PHE A 112 1.19 8.01 -3.00
C PHE A 112 1.06 8.98 -1.84
N SER A 113 1.31 8.53 -0.60
CA SER A 113 1.09 9.35 0.59
C SER A 113 1.86 10.68 0.57
N PRO A 114 3.12 10.74 0.07
CA PRO A 114 3.86 12.00 0.01
C PRO A 114 3.22 13.08 -0.88
N TYR A 115 2.38 12.67 -1.80
CA TYR A 115 1.74 13.56 -2.79
C TYR A 115 0.24 13.73 -2.54
N CYS A 116 -0.29 13.09 -1.51
CA CYS A 116 -1.72 13.16 -1.17
C CYS A 116 -2.11 14.56 -0.70
N SER A 117 -3.25 15.06 -1.18
CA SER A 117 -3.74 16.40 -0.87
C SER A 117 -5.12 16.40 -0.19
N LEU A 118 -5.68 15.21 0.08
CA LEU A 118 -7.01 15.06 0.68
C LEU A 118 -6.92 14.17 1.94
N PRO A 119 -7.41 14.64 3.11
CA PRO A 119 -7.37 13.87 4.35
C PRO A 119 -8.11 12.53 4.27
N GLU A 120 -9.26 12.47 3.60
CA GLU A 120 -10.04 11.26 3.41
C GLU A 120 -9.32 10.22 2.53
N LEU A 121 -8.54 10.66 1.56
CA LEU A 121 -7.72 9.78 0.74
C LEU A 121 -6.51 9.27 1.52
N GLU A 122 -5.85 10.13 2.30
CA GLU A 122 -4.76 9.73 3.20
C GLU A 122 -5.23 8.66 4.19
N ALA A 123 -6.39 8.88 4.83
CA ALA A 123 -6.97 7.91 5.76
C ALA A 123 -7.25 6.56 5.08
N CYS A 124 -7.80 6.59 3.87
CA CYS A 124 -8.07 5.39 3.08
C CYS A 124 -6.79 4.61 2.76
N MET A 125 -5.72 5.28 2.36
CA MET A 125 -4.43 4.65 2.07
C MET A 125 -3.77 4.08 3.33
N ASN A 126 -3.88 4.78 4.47
CA ASN A 126 -3.34 4.30 5.74
C ASN A 126 -4.03 3.02 6.20
N VAL A 127 -5.35 2.95 6.08
CA VAL A 127 -6.12 1.73 6.40
C VAL A 127 -5.79 0.62 5.41
N TRP A 128 -5.64 0.92 4.12
CA TRP A 128 -5.18 -0.08 3.15
C TRP A 128 -3.84 -0.71 3.56
N GLN A 129 -2.82 0.10 3.85
CA GLN A 129 -1.52 -0.43 4.32
C GLN A 129 -1.64 -1.24 5.61
N PHE A 130 -2.50 -0.81 6.53
CA PHE A 130 -2.79 -1.53 7.76
C PHE A 130 -3.40 -2.92 7.48
N MET A 131 -4.33 -3.02 6.53
CA MET A 131 -4.93 -4.30 6.15
C MET A 131 -3.92 -5.23 5.48
N GLU A 132 -3.03 -4.73 4.63
CA GLU A 132 -1.95 -5.53 4.03
C GLU A 132 -0.97 -6.07 5.10
N MET A 133 -0.73 -5.30 6.15
CA MET A 133 0.06 -5.77 7.29
C MET A 133 -0.66 -6.92 8.01
N ILE A 134 -1.98 -6.86 8.19
CA ILE A 134 -2.78 -7.94 8.77
C ILE A 134 -2.71 -9.19 7.89
N HIS A 135 -2.83 -9.06 6.55
CA HIS A 135 -2.67 -10.16 5.61
C HIS A 135 -1.30 -10.85 5.78
N SER A 136 -0.22 -10.09 5.76
CA SER A 136 1.14 -10.61 5.94
C SER A 136 1.32 -11.35 7.27
N ARG A 137 0.73 -10.84 8.36
CA ARG A 137 0.72 -11.51 9.66
C ARG A 137 -0.10 -12.80 9.62
N SER A 138 -1.21 -12.81 8.87
CA SER A 138 -2.07 -13.98 8.70
C SER A 138 -1.34 -15.11 7.98
N TYR A 139 -0.59 -14.79 6.91
CA TYR A 139 0.24 -15.80 6.23
C TYR A 139 1.33 -16.36 7.15
N THR A 140 1.97 -15.51 7.94
CA THR A 140 2.93 -15.98 8.94
C THR A 140 2.27 -16.89 9.98
N TYR A 141 1.07 -16.54 10.44
CA TYR A 141 0.30 -17.35 11.37
C TYR A 141 -0.07 -18.72 10.77
N ILE A 142 -0.53 -18.75 9.51
CA ILE A 142 -0.79 -20.00 8.77
C ILE A 142 0.48 -20.84 8.70
N MET A 143 1.60 -20.25 8.26
CA MET A 143 2.85 -21.00 8.11
C MET A 143 3.34 -21.60 9.43
N LYS A 144 3.25 -20.86 10.53
CA LYS A 144 3.61 -21.38 11.87
C LYS A 144 2.75 -22.55 12.35
N ASN A 145 1.50 -22.59 11.94
CA ASN A 145 0.58 -23.65 12.36
C ASN A 145 0.61 -24.87 11.43
N VAL A 146 0.87 -24.66 10.16
CA VAL A 146 0.83 -25.70 9.12
C VAL A 146 2.17 -26.42 8.96
N TYR A 147 3.28 -25.70 8.88
CA TYR A 147 4.60 -26.28 8.65
C TYR A 147 5.32 -26.60 9.95
N SER A 148 6.20 -27.62 9.90
CA SER A 148 7.07 -27.96 11.03
C SER A 148 8.11 -26.89 11.26
N ASP A 149 8.65 -26.34 10.18
CA ASP A 149 9.56 -25.20 10.17
C ASP A 149 9.08 -24.16 9.12
N PRO A 150 8.54 -23.03 9.55
CA PRO A 150 8.11 -21.96 8.63
C PRO A 150 9.24 -21.39 7.76
N SER A 151 10.51 -21.52 8.18
CA SER A 151 11.67 -21.04 7.40
C SER A 151 11.82 -21.78 6.08
N GLU A 152 11.38 -23.04 6.00
CA GLU A 152 11.36 -23.82 4.75
C GLU A 152 10.56 -23.10 3.64
N VAL A 153 9.54 -22.33 4.02
CA VAL A 153 8.74 -21.53 3.09
C VAL A 153 9.38 -20.16 2.87
N PHE A 154 9.64 -19.41 3.96
CA PHE A 154 10.14 -18.02 3.87
C PHE A 154 11.47 -17.92 3.12
N ASP A 155 12.43 -18.79 3.42
CA ASP A 155 13.79 -18.76 2.84
C ASP A 155 13.82 -19.16 1.35
N THR A 156 12.69 -19.63 0.84
CA THR A 156 12.54 -20.04 -0.56
C THR A 156 11.71 -19.09 -1.40
N ILE A 157 11.08 -18.05 -0.82
CA ILE A 157 10.28 -17.06 -1.56
C ILE A 157 11.15 -16.36 -2.61
N LEU A 158 12.29 -15.83 -2.20
CA LEU A 158 13.20 -15.10 -3.09
C LEU A 158 14.06 -16.01 -4.00
N LYS A 159 13.84 -17.31 -3.97
CA LYS A 159 14.48 -18.30 -4.84
C LYS A 159 13.56 -18.81 -5.94
N ASP A 160 12.29 -18.41 -5.96
CA ASP A 160 11.32 -18.79 -6.99
C ASP A 160 11.20 -17.67 -8.03
N ASP A 161 11.88 -17.86 -9.17
CA ASP A 161 11.93 -16.88 -10.25
C ASP A 161 10.55 -16.44 -10.76
N ARG A 162 9.57 -17.36 -10.74
CA ARG A 162 8.19 -17.05 -11.18
C ARG A 162 7.47 -16.12 -10.21
N ILE A 163 7.76 -16.21 -8.91
CA ILE A 163 7.23 -15.30 -7.89
C ILE A 163 7.88 -13.94 -8.06
N LEU A 164 9.21 -13.91 -8.25
CA LEU A 164 9.95 -12.66 -8.45
C LEU A 164 9.52 -11.94 -9.73
N GLU A 165 9.34 -12.65 -10.84
CA GLU A 165 8.85 -12.07 -12.10
C GLU A 165 7.47 -11.42 -11.93
N ARG A 166 6.53 -12.11 -11.28
CA ARG A 166 5.19 -11.55 -11.02
C ARG A 166 5.24 -10.33 -10.09
N ALA A 167 6.06 -10.39 -9.04
CA ALA A 167 6.24 -9.26 -8.15
C ALA A 167 6.86 -8.07 -8.89
N ALA A 168 7.86 -8.28 -9.73
CA ALA A 168 8.53 -7.25 -10.52
C ALA A 168 7.55 -6.50 -11.45
N ASN A 169 6.57 -7.21 -12.04
CA ASN A 169 5.55 -6.58 -12.89
C ASN A 169 4.66 -5.58 -12.13
N VAL A 170 4.42 -5.82 -10.84
CA VAL A 170 3.65 -4.90 -9.98
C VAL A 170 4.55 -3.81 -9.43
N THR A 171 5.74 -4.16 -8.94
CA THR A 171 6.68 -3.22 -8.31
C THR A 171 7.28 -2.24 -9.29
N GLY A 172 7.51 -2.65 -10.54
CA GLY A 172 8.10 -1.80 -11.57
C GLY A 172 7.35 -0.48 -11.74
N SER A 173 6.03 -0.52 -11.78
CA SER A 173 5.21 0.69 -11.87
C SER A 173 5.32 1.61 -10.65
N TYR A 174 5.45 1.04 -9.44
CA TYR A 174 5.68 1.83 -8.23
C TYR A 174 7.07 2.46 -8.22
N ASP A 175 8.10 1.69 -8.57
CA ASP A 175 9.47 2.15 -8.61
C ASP A 175 9.66 3.24 -9.66
N ASP A 176 9.07 3.06 -10.85
CA ASP A 176 9.06 4.07 -11.91
C ASP A 176 8.38 5.36 -11.42
N PHE A 177 7.24 5.24 -10.74
CA PHE A 177 6.56 6.40 -10.18
C PHE A 177 7.41 7.09 -9.11
N VAL A 178 7.90 6.37 -8.11
CA VAL A 178 8.72 6.94 -7.02
C VAL A 178 9.97 7.60 -7.56
N ASN A 179 10.66 6.97 -8.52
CA ASN A 179 11.89 7.50 -9.10
C ASN A 179 11.64 8.68 -10.05
N SER A 180 10.50 8.72 -10.74
CA SER A 180 10.16 9.77 -11.70
C SER A 180 9.40 10.93 -11.08
N ALA A 181 8.66 10.74 -10.00
CA ALA A 181 7.88 11.80 -9.35
C ALA A 181 8.72 13.00 -8.89
N HIS A 182 10.03 12.78 -8.67
CA HIS A 182 11.00 13.84 -8.39
C HIS A 182 11.47 14.60 -9.63
N GLN A 183 11.15 14.13 -10.83
CA GLN A 183 11.63 14.68 -12.11
C GLN A 183 10.54 15.40 -12.89
N TYR A 184 9.27 15.15 -12.59
CA TYR A 184 8.16 15.69 -13.35
C TYR A 184 7.78 17.12 -12.96
N ASP A 185 7.70 17.98 -13.95
CA ASP A 185 6.88 19.17 -13.91
C ASP A 185 5.41 18.72 -13.84
N THR A 186 4.78 18.96 -12.70
CA THR A 186 3.43 18.50 -12.38
C THR A 186 2.34 19.04 -13.32
N SER A 187 2.65 20.00 -14.22
CA SER A 187 1.71 20.56 -15.17
C SER A 187 1.23 19.58 -16.24
N ASN A 188 1.99 18.53 -16.54
CA ASN A 188 1.71 17.58 -17.63
C ASN A 188 1.68 16.09 -17.21
N TRP A 189 2.11 15.76 -16.01
CA TRP A 189 2.30 14.39 -15.56
C TRP A 189 1.08 13.46 -15.78
N TRP A 190 -0.12 13.90 -15.37
CA TRP A 190 -1.34 13.09 -15.48
C TRP A 190 -1.79 12.83 -16.92
N ARG A 191 -1.35 13.64 -17.89
CA ARG A 191 -1.67 13.45 -19.32
C ARG A 191 -0.81 12.39 -19.99
N GLU A 192 0.38 12.13 -19.48
CA GLU A 192 1.34 11.22 -20.10
C GLU A 192 1.30 9.81 -19.46
N THR A 193 0.92 9.70 -18.20
CA THR A 193 0.92 8.44 -17.46
C THR A 193 -0.32 7.56 -17.71
N TRP A 194 -1.40 8.12 -18.26
CA TRP A 194 -2.67 7.42 -18.48
C TRP A 194 -3.03 7.30 -19.99
N LYS A 195 -2.08 7.34 -20.89
CA LYS A 195 -2.21 6.95 -22.28
C LYS A 195 -1.82 5.49 -22.48
#